data_3ed61b86c56728336d866b07ad5ec508
#
_entry.id   3ed61b86c56728336d866b07ad5ec508
#
_cell.length_a   1.000
_cell.length_b   1.000
_cell.length_c   1.000
_cell.angle_alpha   90.00
_cell.angle_beta   90.00
_cell.angle_gamma   90.00
#
_symmetry.space_group_name_H-M   'P 1'
#
loop_
_entity.id
_entity.type
_entity.pdbx_description
1 polymer ?
#
loop_
_entity_poly.entity_id
_entity_poly.type
_entity_poly.pdbx_seq_one_letter_code
_entity_poly.pdbx_strand_id
1 'polypeptide(L)'
;MCPTAEYPFSITDLHTTPLGVERIRRNLNLPDSSDVVDFCRCFILEDFATFERKGKNWYVTAGHVRITVNANSNTIITAHKI
;
A
#
# COMPACT_ATOMS: atom_id res chain seq x y z
N MET A 1 -17.62 -14.81 8.86
CA MET A 1 -17.58 -14.37 7.49
C MET A 1 -16.98 -12.99 7.38
N CYS A 2 -16.14 -12.84 6.42
CA CYS A 2 -15.50 -11.57 6.22
C CYS A 2 -16.49 -10.58 5.64
N PRO A 3 -16.75 -9.48 6.28
CA PRO A 3 -17.57 -8.46 5.65
C PRO A 3 -16.84 -7.97 4.41
N THR A 4 -17.60 -7.68 3.40
CA THR A 4 -17.04 -7.00 2.25
C THR A 4 -16.65 -5.61 2.70
N ALA A 5 -15.43 -5.45 3.12
CA ALA A 5 -14.93 -4.13 3.42
C ALA A 5 -14.87 -3.36 2.10
N GLU A 6 -15.44 -2.19 2.10
CA GLU A 6 -15.34 -1.33 0.95
C GLU A 6 -14.08 -0.51 1.05
N TYR A 7 -13.21 -0.68 0.09
CA TYR A 7 -11.97 0.08 0.02
C TYR A 7 -12.13 1.18 -1.02
N PRO A 8 -11.46 2.31 -0.83
CA PRO A 8 -11.57 3.43 -1.77
C PRO A 8 -10.88 3.17 -3.10
N PHE A 9 -10.20 2.05 -3.23
CA PHE A 9 -9.53 1.65 -4.46
C PHE A 9 -9.56 0.13 -4.57
N SER A 10 -9.18 -0.38 -5.74
CA SER A 10 -9.25 -1.82 -5.98
C SER A 10 -8.04 -2.52 -5.35
N ILE A 11 -8.30 -3.33 -4.33
CA ILE A 11 -7.26 -4.09 -3.65
C ILE A 11 -6.64 -5.14 -4.58
N THR A 12 -7.46 -5.76 -5.41
CA THR A 12 -6.99 -6.82 -6.30
C THR A 12 -6.16 -6.30 -7.47
N ASP A 13 -6.33 -5.02 -7.81
CA ASP A 13 -5.59 -4.40 -8.91
C ASP A 13 -4.34 -3.67 -8.45
N LEU A 14 -4.01 -3.74 -7.18
CA LEU A 14 -2.80 -3.10 -6.67
C LEU A 14 -1.57 -3.64 -7.37
N HIS A 15 -0.72 -2.73 -7.77
CA HIS A 15 0.54 -3.06 -8.44
C HIS A 15 1.54 -1.93 -8.20
N THR A 16 2.77 -2.13 -8.62
CA THR A 16 3.78 -1.09 -8.52
C THR A 16 4.73 -1.22 -9.71
N THR A 17 5.63 -0.26 -9.84
CA THR A 17 6.65 -0.25 -10.89
C THR A 17 7.94 -0.83 -10.35
N PRO A 18 8.91 -1.21 -11.24
CA PRO A 18 10.21 -1.66 -10.77
C PRO A 18 10.89 -0.67 -9.83
N LEU A 19 10.75 0.63 -10.12
CA LEU A 19 11.30 1.66 -9.25
C LEU A 19 10.58 1.68 -7.90
N GLY A 20 9.27 1.48 -7.91
CA GLY A 20 8.48 1.39 -6.69
C GLY A 20 8.91 0.22 -5.83
N VAL A 21 9.20 -0.93 -6.45
CA VAL A 21 9.69 -2.11 -5.73
C VAL A 21 10.96 -1.77 -4.96
N GLU A 22 11.91 -1.12 -5.63
CA GLU A 22 13.16 -0.75 -4.99
C GLU A 22 12.96 0.22 -3.83
N ARG A 23 12.11 1.23 -4.04
CA ARG A 23 11.84 2.22 -3.01
C ARG A 23 11.19 1.59 -1.77
N ILE A 24 10.21 0.73 -1.99
CA ILE A 24 9.49 0.09 -0.90
C ILE A 24 10.43 -0.82 -0.11
N ARG A 25 11.23 -1.63 -0.82
CA ARG A 25 12.19 -2.51 -0.16
C ARG A 25 13.18 -1.73 0.70
N ARG A 26 13.69 -0.65 0.15
CA ARG A 26 14.66 0.18 0.85
C ARG A 26 14.03 0.85 2.07
N ASN A 27 12.87 1.45 1.89
CA ASN A 27 12.20 2.21 2.93
C ASN A 27 11.72 1.33 4.08
N LEU A 28 11.30 0.11 3.78
CA LEU A 28 10.80 -0.83 4.78
C LEU A 28 11.82 -1.88 5.17
N ASN A 29 13.01 -1.81 4.58
CA ASN A 29 14.10 -2.75 4.87
C ASN A 29 13.67 -4.20 4.65
N LEU A 30 13.06 -4.47 3.49
CA LEU A 30 12.58 -5.78 3.14
C LEU A 30 13.62 -6.58 2.37
N PRO A 31 13.64 -7.91 2.50
CA PRO A 31 14.56 -8.74 1.72
C PRO A 31 14.19 -8.73 0.24
N ASP A 32 15.18 -9.01 -0.61
CA ASP A 32 14.99 -9.00 -2.07
C ASP A 32 13.95 -10.01 -2.54
N SER A 33 13.74 -11.07 -1.77
CA SER A 33 12.79 -12.10 -2.13
C SER A 33 11.35 -11.75 -1.79
N SER A 34 11.10 -10.65 -1.08
CA SER A 34 9.75 -10.31 -0.65
C SER A 34 8.93 -9.71 -1.79
N ASP A 35 7.65 -10.05 -1.81
CA ASP A 35 6.68 -9.46 -2.72
C ASP A 35 6.17 -8.17 -2.07
N VAL A 36 6.65 -7.03 -2.56
CA VAL A 36 6.33 -5.74 -1.93
C VAL A 36 4.86 -5.37 -2.08
N VAL A 37 4.23 -5.78 -3.19
CA VAL A 37 2.81 -5.51 -3.39
C VAL A 37 1.98 -6.29 -2.39
N ASP A 38 2.30 -7.55 -2.19
CA ASP A 38 1.59 -8.39 -1.24
C ASP A 38 1.81 -7.89 0.18
N PHE A 39 3.02 -7.47 0.49
CA PHE A 39 3.34 -6.88 1.80
C PHE A 39 2.47 -5.66 2.06
N CYS A 40 2.37 -4.76 1.09
CA CYS A 40 1.54 -3.56 1.22
C CYS A 40 0.07 -3.91 1.32
N ARG A 41 -0.38 -4.89 0.54
CA ARG A 41 -1.77 -5.33 0.58
C ARG A 41 -2.15 -5.82 1.97
N CYS A 42 -1.26 -6.54 2.63
CA CYS A 42 -1.52 -7.01 3.99
C CYS A 42 -1.76 -5.86 4.96
N PHE A 43 -0.98 -4.79 4.86
CA PHE A 43 -1.17 -3.62 5.72
C PHE A 43 -2.49 -2.91 5.40
N ILE A 44 -2.83 -2.81 4.13
CA ILE A 44 -4.07 -2.15 3.71
C ILE A 44 -5.29 -2.91 4.22
N LEU A 45 -5.19 -4.22 4.34
CA LEU A 45 -6.29 -5.07 4.80
C LEU A 45 -6.43 -5.11 6.32
N GLU A 46 -5.53 -4.50 7.06
CA GLU A 46 -5.60 -4.49 8.52
C GLU A 46 -6.80 -3.67 9.00
N ASP A 47 -7.44 -4.14 10.08
CA ASP A 47 -8.62 -3.48 10.62
C ASP A 47 -8.35 -2.05 11.09
N PHE A 48 -7.12 -1.79 11.52
CA PHE A 48 -6.74 -0.48 12.05
C PHE A 48 -6.16 0.44 10.98
N ALA A 49 -6.18 0.03 9.72
CA ALA A 49 -5.69 0.87 8.65
C ALA A 49 -6.61 2.07 8.44
N THR A 50 -6.02 3.24 8.26
CA THR A 50 -6.77 4.47 7.99
C THR A 50 -6.44 4.96 6.60
N PHE A 51 -7.43 5.56 5.95
CA PHE A 51 -7.34 5.99 4.56
C PHE A 51 -7.59 7.47 4.47
N GLU A 52 -6.68 8.20 3.82
CA GLU A 52 -6.83 9.64 3.63
C GLU A 52 -6.55 9.97 2.17
N ARG A 53 -7.47 10.69 1.53
CA ARG A 53 -7.29 11.14 0.16
C ARG A 53 -6.67 12.52 0.14
N LYS A 54 -5.60 12.68 -0.63
CA LYS A 54 -4.99 13.98 -0.87
C LYS A 54 -4.62 14.07 -2.36
N GLY A 55 -5.29 14.97 -3.07
CA GLY A 55 -5.05 15.11 -4.50
C GLY A 55 -5.37 13.83 -5.25
N LYS A 56 -4.40 13.29 -5.94
CA LYS A 56 -4.55 12.08 -6.75
C LYS A 56 -4.19 10.81 -6.01
N ASN A 57 -3.79 10.92 -4.75
CA ASN A 57 -3.25 9.80 -4.02
C ASN A 57 -4.06 9.46 -2.78
N TRP A 58 -4.06 8.19 -2.44
CA TRP A 58 -4.54 7.70 -1.16
C TRP A 58 -3.35 7.43 -0.25
N TYR A 59 -3.46 7.85 0.99
CA TYR A 59 -2.45 7.58 2.01
C TYR A 59 -3.04 6.62 3.01
N VAL A 60 -2.49 5.42 3.06
CA VAL A 60 -2.97 4.37 3.96
C VAL A 60 -1.97 4.24 5.10
N THR A 61 -2.44 4.44 6.31
CA THR A 61 -1.59 4.31 7.50
C THR A 61 -2.05 3.10 8.29
N ALA A 62 -1.13 2.19 8.55
CA ALA A 62 -1.38 1.00 9.32
C ALA A 62 -0.17 0.75 10.22
N GLY A 63 -0.37 0.88 11.53
CA GLY A 63 0.73 0.73 12.48
C GLY A 63 1.81 1.78 12.24
N HIS A 64 3.00 1.33 11.94
CA HIS A 64 4.15 2.21 11.71
C HIS A 64 4.48 2.39 10.24
N VAL A 65 3.56 2.04 9.36
CA VAL A 65 3.79 2.08 7.91
C VAL A 65 2.76 2.97 7.25
N ARG A 66 3.22 3.80 6.33
CA ARG A 66 2.34 4.60 5.48
C ARG A 66 2.58 4.20 4.03
N ILE A 67 1.50 3.91 3.33
CA ILE A 67 1.54 3.47 1.94
C ILE A 67 0.84 4.51 1.09
N THR A 68 1.46 4.90 -0.01
CA THR A 68 0.89 5.86 -0.96
C THR A 68 0.43 5.11 -2.20
N VAL A 69 -0.84 5.25 -2.54
CA VAL A 69 -1.44 4.58 -3.70
C VAL A 69 -2.07 5.61 -4.60
N ASN A 70 -1.76 5.56 -5.89
CA ASN A 70 -2.40 6.43 -6.87
C ASN A 70 -3.86 6.02 -7.06
N ALA A 71 -4.77 6.96 -6.89
CA ALA A 71 -6.20 6.67 -6.91
C ALA A 71 -6.72 6.28 -8.29
N ASN A 72 -6.07 6.73 -9.35
CA ASN A 72 -6.54 6.47 -10.71
C ASN A 72 -6.06 5.14 -11.26
N SER A 73 -4.83 4.75 -10.90
CA SER A 73 -4.20 3.58 -11.50
C SER A 73 -4.00 2.42 -10.54
N ASN A 74 -4.33 2.60 -9.26
CA ASN A 74 -4.08 1.61 -8.20
C ASN A 74 -2.59 1.26 -8.08
N THR A 75 -1.72 2.19 -8.47
CA THR A 75 -0.28 1.98 -8.40
C THR A 75 0.22 2.37 -7.01
N ILE A 76 0.90 1.45 -6.36
CA ILE A 76 1.58 1.77 -5.11
C ILE A 76 2.81 2.59 -5.47
N ILE A 77 2.82 3.85 -5.08
CA ILE A 77 3.90 4.77 -5.41
C ILE A 77 5.08 4.52 -4.49
N THR A 78 4.81 4.43 -3.20
CA THR A 78 5.84 4.15 -2.21
C THR A 78 5.20 3.70 -0.91
N ALA A 79 6.01 3.16 -0.04
CA ALA A 79 5.63 2.85 1.33
C ALA A 79 6.83 3.14 2.21
N HIS A 80 6.60 3.64 3.40
CA HIS A 80 7.69 3.98 4.31
C HIS A 80 7.24 3.88 5.75
N LYS A 81 8.19 3.82 6.65
CA LYS A 81 7.92 3.81 8.09
C LYS A 81 7.70 5.23 8.58
N ILE A 82 6.80 5.36 9.52
CA ILE A 82 6.49 6.65 10.14
C ILE A 82 6.81 6.65 11.63
#